data_582c0a450c9ffeedceb16652ea5aadf2
#
_entry.id   582c0a450c9ffeedceb16652ea5aadf2
#
_cell.length_a   1.000
_cell.length_b   1.000
_cell.length_c   1.000
_cell.angle_alpha   90.00
_cell.angle_beta   90.00
_cell.angle_gamma   90.00
#
_symmetry.space_group_name_H-M   'P 1'
#
loop_
_entity.id
_entity.type
_entity.pdbx_description
1 polymer ?
#
loop_
_entity_poly.entity_id
_entity_poly.type
_entity_poly.pdbx_seq_one_letter_code
_entity_poly.pdbx_strand_id
1 'polypeptide(L)'
;YFIGKLGDPHAPVVTQESWIAAISALCSAYRTSTALPMCLKLLETFASVNRTKYRTDLIEFIHESNLEDFIEDAANTILVSTMHKAKGREFDRVYLLLNRSDLSEASAKRVVYVALTRARRELHVHYTGQFMEGQSVPGAVYRNDNTLHPEPEEIVLHLTHRDVVLDFFKGRKRQNLALRSGQRMTGDGAYLLCDSRRAVKLSQKCQQQLADLGKRGYRIKNTEIRFIAAWKGEDDTEETAIILPTLYLGK
;
A
#
# COMPACT_ATOMS: atom_id res chain seq x y z
N TYR A 1 -6.54 -14.71 9.63
CA TYR A 1 -7.96 -15.05 9.51
C TYR A 1 -8.17 -16.30 8.63
N PHE A 2 -7.76 -16.29 7.36
CA PHE A 2 -7.96 -17.40 6.42
C PHE A 2 -7.40 -18.73 6.96
N ILE A 3 -6.13 -18.75 7.35
CA ILE A 3 -5.46 -19.93 7.92
C ILE A 3 -6.23 -20.51 9.09
N GLY A 4 -6.78 -19.65 9.97
CA GLY A 4 -7.61 -20.08 11.11
C GLY A 4 -9.00 -20.60 10.74
N LYS A 5 -9.40 -20.56 9.46
CA LYS A 5 -10.67 -21.12 8.94
C LYS A 5 -10.48 -22.41 8.13
N LEU A 6 -9.25 -22.90 7.99
CA LEU A 6 -8.91 -24.11 7.22
C LEU A 6 -9.20 -25.44 7.95
N GLY A 7 -10.14 -25.47 8.87
CA GLY A 7 -10.49 -26.69 9.62
C GLY A 7 -9.48 -27.02 10.73
N ASP A 8 -9.23 -28.31 11.00
CA ASP A 8 -8.36 -28.77 12.09
C ASP A 8 -6.95 -28.14 11.97
N PRO A 9 -6.50 -27.38 12.99
CA PRO A 9 -5.16 -26.76 13.00
C PRO A 9 -4.01 -27.78 12.93
N HIS A 10 -4.22 -29.01 13.38
CA HIS A 10 -3.22 -30.06 13.41
C HIS A 10 -3.18 -30.92 12.13
N ALA A 11 -4.19 -30.79 11.27
CA ALA A 11 -4.20 -31.49 9.99
C ALA A 11 -3.15 -30.88 9.04
N PRO A 12 -2.17 -31.68 8.54
CA PRO A 12 -1.13 -31.17 7.65
C PRO A 12 -1.68 -30.82 6.25
N VAL A 13 -2.72 -31.54 5.80
CA VAL A 13 -3.36 -31.35 4.50
C VAL A 13 -4.70 -30.65 4.66
N VAL A 14 -4.92 -29.64 3.86
CA VAL A 14 -6.19 -28.88 3.80
C VAL A 14 -7.11 -29.56 2.78
N THR A 15 -8.28 -30.00 3.21
CA THR A 15 -9.28 -30.58 2.32
C THR A 15 -9.90 -29.51 1.41
N GLN A 16 -10.42 -29.94 0.25
CA GLN A 16 -11.06 -29.02 -0.69
C GLN A 16 -12.30 -28.35 -0.06
N GLU A 17 -13.05 -29.08 0.75
CA GLU A 17 -14.22 -28.52 1.47
C GLU A 17 -13.81 -27.43 2.46
N SER A 18 -12.78 -27.70 3.28
CA SER A 18 -12.22 -26.70 4.20
C SER A 18 -11.68 -25.47 3.48
N TRP A 19 -11.05 -25.67 2.33
CA TRP A 19 -10.56 -24.57 1.48
C TRP A 19 -11.69 -23.67 0.99
N ILE A 20 -12.75 -24.27 0.40
CA ILE A 20 -13.92 -23.53 -0.10
C ILE A 20 -14.64 -22.81 1.04
N ALA A 21 -14.82 -23.46 2.17
CA ALA A 21 -15.45 -22.87 3.35
C ALA A 21 -14.65 -21.67 3.87
N ALA A 22 -13.32 -21.77 3.91
CA ALA A 22 -12.44 -20.69 4.34
C ALA A 22 -12.47 -19.50 3.36
N ILE A 23 -12.51 -19.73 2.04
CA ILE A 23 -12.69 -18.69 1.01
C ILE A 23 -14.03 -17.96 1.23
N SER A 24 -15.12 -18.70 1.39
CA SER A 24 -16.45 -18.13 1.63
C SER A 24 -16.48 -17.27 2.90
N ALA A 25 -15.87 -17.77 3.98
CA ALA A 25 -15.75 -17.03 5.23
C ALA A 25 -14.91 -15.74 5.07
N LEU A 26 -13.82 -15.80 4.29
CA LEU A 26 -12.99 -14.63 3.97
C LEU A 26 -13.78 -13.57 3.20
N CYS A 27 -14.46 -13.98 2.12
CA CYS A 27 -15.29 -13.09 1.31
C CYS A 27 -16.40 -12.44 2.13
N SER A 28 -17.08 -13.20 2.98
CA SER A 28 -18.13 -12.70 3.85
C SER A 28 -17.61 -11.68 4.88
N ALA A 29 -16.47 -12.02 5.52
CA ALA A 29 -15.90 -11.23 6.60
C ALA A 29 -15.28 -9.90 6.13
N TYR A 30 -14.74 -9.88 4.89
CA TYR A 30 -13.98 -8.75 4.34
C TYR A 30 -14.60 -8.15 3.07
N ARG A 31 -15.91 -8.31 2.90
CA ARG A 31 -16.66 -7.88 1.70
C ARG A 31 -16.41 -6.44 1.28
N THR A 32 -16.18 -5.54 2.23
CA THR A 32 -15.94 -4.12 1.99
C THR A 32 -14.45 -3.75 1.90
N SER A 33 -13.55 -4.72 2.08
CA SER A 33 -12.09 -4.46 2.06
C SER A 33 -11.58 -4.34 0.63
N THR A 34 -10.85 -3.28 0.33
CA THR A 34 -10.16 -3.07 -0.94
C THR A 34 -9.00 -4.07 -1.16
N ALA A 35 -8.52 -4.72 -0.10
CA ALA A 35 -7.47 -5.74 -0.17
C ALA A 35 -8.01 -7.15 -0.51
N LEU A 36 -9.33 -7.37 -0.44
CA LEU A 36 -9.93 -8.70 -0.68
C LEU A 36 -9.57 -9.30 -2.05
N PRO A 37 -9.68 -8.56 -3.18
CA PRO A 37 -9.34 -9.12 -4.49
C PRO A 37 -7.91 -9.64 -4.57
N MET A 38 -6.96 -8.90 -3.99
CA MET A 38 -5.54 -9.30 -3.94
C MET A 38 -5.33 -10.55 -3.09
N CYS A 39 -5.99 -10.64 -1.93
CA CYS A 39 -5.95 -11.86 -1.10
C CYS A 39 -6.50 -13.07 -1.85
N LEU A 40 -7.61 -12.92 -2.59
CA LEU A 40 -8.19 -13.99 -3.38
C LEU A 40 -7.25 -14.42 -4.50
N LYS A 41 -6.61 -13.50 -5.20
CA LYS A 41 -5.64 -13.79 -6.25
C LYS A 41 -4.43 -14.57 -5.73
N LEU A 42 -3.90 -14.18 -4.56
CA LEU A 42 -2.82 -14.91 -3.90
C LEU A 42 -3.23 -16.35 -3.61
N LEU A 43 -4.41 -16.56 -3.03
CA LEU A 43 -4.91 -17.89 -2.68
C LEU A 43 -5.21 -18.73 -3.94
N GLU A 44 -5.71 -18.13 -5.01
CA GLU A 44 -5.93 -18.76 -6.30
C GLU A 44 -4.61 -19.20 -6.94
N THR A 45 -3.59 -18.34 -6.91
CA THR A 45 -2.25 -18.65 -7.42
C THR A 45 -1.65 -19.84 -6.69
N PHE A 46 -1.73 -19.86 -5.35
CA PHE A 46 -1.29 -21.01 -4.56
C PHE A 46 -2.05 -22.29 -4.97
N ALA A 47 -3.37 -22.22 -5.08
CA ALA A 47 -4.20 -23.37 -5.39
C ALA A 47 -3.99 -23.90 -6.82
N SER A 48 -3.61 -23.06 -7.77
CA SER A 48 -3.36 -23.47 -9.17
C SER A 48 -2.10 -24.32 -9.31
N VAL A 49 -1.09 -24.08 -8.47
CA VAL A 49 0.19 -24.79 -8.52
C VAL A 49 0.18 -26.01 -7.59
N ASN A 50 -0.55 -25.93 -6.45
CA ASN A 50 -0.55 -26.97 -5.43
C ASN A 50 -1.84 -27.81 -5.48
N ARG A 51 -1.80 -28.96 -6.16
CA ARG A 51 -2.94 -29.91 -6.19
C ARG A 51 -3.29 -30.41 -4.79
N THR A 52 -2.28 -30.83 -4.01
CA THR A 52 -2.42 -31.13 -2.58
C THR A 52 -1.97 -29.91 -1.81
N LYS A 53 -2.86 -29.37 -0.98
CA LYS A 53 -2.62 -28.14 -0.22
C LYS A 53 -2.11 -28.47 1.18
N TYR A 54 -0.79 -28.39 1.36
CA TYR A 54 -0.21 -28.50 2.71
C TYR A 54 -0.31 -27.15 3.42
N ARG A 55 -0.66 -27.22 4.70
CA ARG A 55 -0.81 -25.99 5.52
C ARG A 55 0.51 -25.25 5.69
N THR A 56 1.61 -25.98 5.86
CA THR A 56 2.97 -25.42 5.96
C THR A 56 3.35 -24.65 4.70
N ASP A 57 3.15 -25.25 3.54
CA ASP A 57 3.50 -24.68 2.24
C ASP A 57 2.69 -23.42 1.96
N LEU A 58 1.40 -23.40 2.36
CA LEU A 58 0.57 -22.22 2.26
C LEU A 58 1.08 -21.07 3.15
N ILE A 59 1.47 -21.39 4.38
CA ILE A 59 2.01 -20.39 5.31
C ILE A 59 3.31 -19.79 4.76
N GLU A 60 4.22 -20.64 4.31
CA GLU A 60 5.50 -20.24 3.71
C GLU A 60 5.26 -19.40 2.44
N PHE A 61 4.40 -19.86 1.54
CA PHE A 61 4.00 -19.12 0.35
C PHE A 61 3.47 -17.71 0.67
N ILE A 62 2.60 -17.59 1.68
CA ILE A 62 2.09 -16.27 2.10
C ILE A 62 3.21 -15.39 2.66
N HIS A 63 4.16 -15.95 3.42
CA HIS A 63 5.28 -15.20 3.98
C HIS A 63 6.28 -14.75 2.93
N GLU A 64 6.54 -15.56 1.92
CA GLU A 64 7.48 -15.25 0.84
C GLU A 64 6.86 -14.37 -0.27
N SER A 65 5.53 -14.36 -0.37
CA SER A 65 4.84 -13.60 -1.40
C SER A 65 4.97 -12.09 -1.19
N ASN A 66 5.44 -11.41 -2.22
CA ASN A 66 5.35 -9.96 -2.28
C ASN A 66 4.02 -9.56 -2.92
N LEU A 67 3.35 -8.55 -2.36
CA LEU A 67 2.09 -8.04 -2.92
C LEU A 67 2.22 -7.61 -4.39
N GLU A 68 3.41 -7.21 -4.79
CA GLU A 68 3.74 -6.77 -6.14
C GLU A 68 3.68 -7.92 -7.17
N ASP A 69 3.85 -9.18 -6.74
CA ASP A 69 3.82 -10.36 -7.60
C ASP A 69 2.39 -10.70 -8.07
N PHE A 70 1.38 -10.16 -7.39
CA PHE A 70 -0.05 -10.40 -7.69
C PHE A 70 -0.74 -9.22 -8.38
N ILE A 71 -0.01 -8.15 -8.64
CA ILE A 71 -0.48 -7.06 -9.50
C ILE A 71 -0.28 -7.55 -10.93
N GLU A 72 -1.34 -8.01 -11.56
CA GLU A 72 -1.30 -8.33 -12.99
C GLU A 72 -0.89 -7.08 -13.76
N ASP A 73 0.06 -7.23 -14.69
CA ASP A 73 0.31 -6.29 -15.78
C ASP A 73 -0.92 -6.34 -16.73
N ALA A 74 -2.09 -5.94 -16.21
CA ALA A 74 -3.24 -5.73 -17.05
C ALA A 74 -2.85 -4.65 -18.06
N ALA A 75 -3.07 -4.90 -19.35
CA ALA A 75 -2.69 -4.01 -20.45
C ALA A 75 -3.16 -2.54 -20.30
N ASN A 76 -4.05 -2.29 -19.32
CA ASN A 76 -4.62 -1.00 -19.01
C ASN A 76 -4.28 -0.50 -17.58
N THR A 77 -3.26 -1.08 -16.93
CA THR A 77 -2.89 -0.67 -15.57
C THR A 77 -1.71 0.27 -15.59
N ILE A 78 -1.82 1.41 -14.89
CA ILE A 78 -0.71 2.31 -14.64
C ILE A 78 -0.03 1.89 -13.34
N LEU A 79 1.22 1.42 -13.44
CA LEU A 79 2.04 1.10 -12.27
C LEU A 79 2.75 2.37 -11.77
N VAL A 80 2.45 2.77 -10.53
CA VAL A 80 3.16 3.85 -9.84
C VAL A 80 4.08 3.23 -8.79
N SER A 81 5.38 3.45 -8.93
CA SER A 81 6.38 2.89 -8.02
C SER A 81 7.59 3.80 -7.84
N THR A 82 8.46 3.48 -6.88
CA THR A 82 9.78 4.10 -6.79
C THR A 82 10.71 3.52 -7.84
N MET A 83 11.75 4.29 -8.24
CA MET A 83 12.77 3.84 -9.19
C MET A 83 13.45 2.53 -8.75
N HIS A 84 13.67 2.34 -7.45
CA HIS A 84 14.27 1.11 -6.90
C HIS A 84 13.38 -0.12 -7.11
N LYS A 85 12.08 0.02 -6.91
CA LYS A 85 11.11 -1.08 -7.09
C LYS A 85 10.87 -1.44 -8.55
N ALA A 86 11.14 -0.53 -9.48
CA ALA A 86 11.07 -0.80 -10.92
C ALA A 86 12.31 -1.55 -11.47
N LYS A 87 13.33 -1.82 -10.64
CA LYS A 87 14.53 -2.55 -11.06
C LYS A 87 14.16 -3.97 -11.52
N GLY A 88 14.67 -4.37 -12.70
CA GLY A 88 14.40 -5.69 -13.29
C GLY A 88 13.13 -5.78 -14.12
N ARG A 89 12.25 -4.78 -14.09
CA ARG A 89 11.03 -4.70 -14.92
C ARG A 89 11.27 -3.80 -16.13
N GLU A 90 10.50 -4.00 -17.18
CA GLU A 90 10.50 -3.17 -18.39
C GLU A 90 9.06 -2.85 -18.79
N PHE A 91 8.84 -1.64 -19.31
CA PHE A 91 7.52 -1.14 -19.66
C PHE A 91 7.57 -0.51 -21.05
N ASP A 92 6.48 -0.60 -21.81
CA ASP A 92 6.40 0.03 -23.12
C ASP A 92 6.51 1.56 -23.00
N ARG A 93 5.92 2.13 -21.96
CA ARG A 93 5.91 3.56 -21.69
C ARG A 93 6.27 3.86 -20.25
N VAL A 94 7.22 4.75 -20.03
CA VAL A 94 7.67 5.17 -18.69
C VAL A 94 7.51 6.67 -18.53
N TYR A 95 6.88 7.09 -17.44
CA TYR A 95 6.82 8.48 -17.00
C TYR A 95 7.69 8.62 -15.74
N LEU A 96 8.81 9.32 -15.89
CA LEU A 96 9.77 9.52 -14.80
C LEU A 96 9.62 10.93 -14.24
N LEU A 97 9.31 11.03 -12.94
CA LEU A 97 9.22 12.30 -12.22
C LEU A 97 10.53 12.54 -11.47
N LEU A 98 11.27 13.58 -11.84
CA LEU A 98 12.57 13.91 -11.28
C LEU A 98 12.53 15.21 -10.48
N ASN A 99 13.22 15.20 -9.35
CA ASN A 99 13.59 16.39 -8.59
C ASN A 99 15.09 16.69 -8.78
N ARG A 100 15.51 17.91 -8.49
CA ARG A 100 16.93 18.30 -8.58
C ARG A 100 17.83 17.41 -7.70
N SER A 101 17.37 17.00 -6.53
CA SER A 101 18.09 16.09 -5.61
C SER A 101 18.41 14.74 -6.22
N ASP A 102 17.62 14.26 -7.18
CA ASP A 102 17.81 12.94 -7.81
C ASP A 102 19.07 12.88 -8.69
N LEU A 103 19.66 14.03 -9.02
CA LEU A 103 20.89 14.14 -9.81
C LEU A 103 22.08 14.68 -9.00
N SER A 104 21.95 14.88 -7.69
CA SER A 104 22.97 15.49 -6.85
C SER A 104 24.20 14.59 -6.61
N GLU A 105 23.99 13.30 -6.50
CA GLU A 105 25.03 12.33 -6.17
C GLU A 105 25.19 11.24 -7.24
N ALA A 106 26.38 10.63 -7.31
CA ALA A 106 26.66 9.54 -8.26
C ALA A 106 25.76 8.30 -8.04
N SER A 107 25.39 8.03 -6.78
CA SER A 107 24.46 6.96 -6.41
C SER A 107 23.05 7.23 -6.96
N ALA A 108 22.56 8.44 -6.76
CA ALA A 108 21.25 8.90 -7.27
C ALA A 108 21.20 8.86 -8.80
N LYS A 109 22.25 9.35 -9.48
CA LYS A 109 22.36 9.29 -10.96
C LYS A 109 22.27 7.86 -11.49
N ARG A 110 22.88 6.87 -10.80
CA ARG A 110 22.78 5.45 -11.19
C ARG A 110 21.35 4.93 -11.09
N VAL A 111 20.61 5.34 -10.08
CA VAL A 111 19.19 4.97 -9.92
C VAL A 111 18.33 5.58 -11.02
N VAL A 112 18.56 6.86 -11.35
CA VAL A 112 17.89 7.51 -12.48
C VAL A 112 18.22 6.81 -13.79
N TYR A 113 19.50 6.46 -14.04
CA TYR A 113 19.89 5.71 -15.23
C TYR A 113 19.13 4.38 -15.34
N VAL A 114 19.02 3.63 -14.24
CA VAL A 114 18.25 2.39 -14.23
C VAL A 114 16.78 2.65 -14.57
N ALA A 115 16.18 3.73 -14.06
CA ALA A 115 14.79 4.08 -14.35
C ALA A 115 14.59 4.48 -15.83
N LEU A 116 15.51 5.26 -16.41
CA LEU A 116 15.49 5.63 -17.82
C LEU A 116 15.51 4.41 -18.75
N THR A 117 16.33 3.40 -18.40
CA THR A 117 16.45 2.15 -19.17
C THR A 117 15.29 1.19 -19.02
N ARG A 118 14.24 1.53 -18.26
CA ARG A 118 13.03 0.68 -18.13
C ARG A 118 12.05 0.87 -19.29
N ALA A 119 12.18 1.92 -20.08
CA ALA A 119 11.32 2.19 -21.22
C ALA A 119 11.74 1.36 -22.44
N ARG A 120 10.79 0.62 -23.02
CA ARG A 120 11.00 -0.11 -24.28
C ARG A 120 10.71 0.74 -25.51
N ARG A 121 9.72 1.63 -25.44
CA ARG A 121 9.24 2.42 -26.59
C ARG A 121 9.26 3.91 -26.32
N GLU A 122 8.63 4.35 -25.23
CA GLU A 122 8.45 5.77 -24.95
C GLU A 122 8.90 6.10 -23.53
N LEU A 123 9.70 7.17 -23.44
CA LEU A 123 10.16 7.71 -22.16
C LEU A 123 9.76 9.17 -22.05
N HIS A 124 9.03 9.49 -21.00
CA HIS A 124 8.65 10.86 -20.64
C HIS A 124 9.35 11.23 -19.34
N VAL A 125 10.20 12.25 -19.38
CA VAL A 125 10.89 12.76 -18.19
C VAL A 125 10.26 14.10 -17.80
N HIS A 126 9.65 14.14 -16.62
CA HIS A 126 9.05 15.33 -16.03
C HIS A 126 9.96 15.86 -14.93
N TYR A 127 10.26 17.13 -14.96
CA TYR A 127 11.09 17.78 -13.95
C TYR A 127 10.66 19.24 -13.73
N THR A 128 10.98 19.77 -12.56
CA THR A 128 10.70 21.16 -12.20
C THR A 128 11.98 21.98 -12.18
N GLY A 129 11.93 23.22 -12.70
CA GLY A 129 13.09 24.10 -12.79
C GLY A 129 13.96 23.80 -14.02
N GLN A 130 15.20 24.30 -14.02
CA GLN A 130 16.06 24.34 -15.21
C GLN A 130 17.26 23.39 -15.15
N PHE A 131 17.31 22.46 -14.20
CA PHE A 131 18.49 21.63 -13.96
C PHE A 131 18.80 20.60 -15.06
N MET A 132 17.84 20.34 -15.96
CA MET A 132 18.01 19.51 -17.16
C MET A 132 18.22 20.32 -18.43
N GLU A 133 18.15 21.65 -18.35
CA GLU A 133 18.42 22.53 -19.51
C GLU A 133 19.87 22.39 -19.96
N GLY A 134 20.06 22.43 -21.27
CA GLY A 134 21.37 22.25 -21.86
C GLY A 134 21.79 20.82 -22.17
N GLN A 135 21.00 19.82 -21.75
CA GLN A 135 21.19 18.43 -22.19
C GLN A 135 20.61 18.26 -23.60
N SER A 136 21.46 18.16 -24.61
CA SER A 136 21.02 17.87 -25.98
C SER A 136 20.96 16.35 -26.19
N VAL A 137 19.75 15.82 -26.35
CA VAL A 137 19.52 14.41 -26.66
C VAL A 137 18.93 14.33 -28.07
N PRO A 138 19.60 13.67 -29.04
CA PRO A 138 19.07 13.54 -30.39
C PRO A 138 17.67 12.91 -30.40
N GLY A 139 16.72 13.55 -31.09
CA GLY A 139 15.34 13.06 -31.17
C GLY A 139 14.46 13.36 -29.96
N ALA A 140 14.97 14.01 -28.91
CA ALA A 140 14.14 14.42 -27.78
C ALA A 140 13.26 15.63 -28.17
N VAL A 141 12.01 15.60 -27.69
CA VAL A 141 11.06 16.70 -27.79
C VAL A 141 10.95 17.35 -26.41
N TYR A 142 11.31 18.62 -26.34
CA TYR A 142 11.23 19.42 -25.11
C TYR A 142 9.92 20.20 -25.11
N ARG A 143 9.18 20.12 -24.00
CA ARG A 143 7.94 20.88 -23.79
C ARG A 143 8.02 21.56 -22.44
N ASN A 144 7.71 22.85 -22.40
CA ASN A 144 7.51 23.57 -21.15
C ASN A 144 6.02 23.69 -20.90
N ASP A 145 5.59 23.17 -19.73
CA ASP A 145 4.21 23.23 -19.29
C ASP A 145 4.11 24.21 -18.10
N ASN A 146 3.55 25.37 -18.37
CA ASN A 146 3.28 26.42 -17.38
C ASN A 146 1.79 26.41 -16.95
N THR A 147 1.05 25.35 -17.25
CA THR A 147 -0.37 25.23 -16.89
C THR A 147 -0.52 25.17 -15.36
N LEU A 148 -1.29 26.09 -14.82
CA LEU A 148 -1.68 26.04 -13.40
C LEU A 148 -2.83 25.05 -13.26
N HIS A 149 -2.56 23.92 -12.63
CA HIS A 149 -3.59 22.94 -12.30
C HIS A 149 -4.29 23.35 -11.00
N PRO A 150 -5.62 23.33 -10.95
CA PRO A 150 -6.34 23.54 -9.71
C PRO A 150 -6.01 22.43 -8.71
N GLU A 151 -6.12 22.75 -7.44
CA GLU A 151 -6.01 21.73 -6.40
C GLU A 151 -7.10 20.66 -6.60
N PRO A 152 -6.78 19.36 -6.37
CA PRO A 152 -7.75 18.30 -6.53
C PRO A 152 -8.93 18.50 -5.57
N GLU A 153 -10.13 18.10 -5.98
CA GLU A 153 -11.31 18.15 -5.13
C GLU A 153 -11.28 17.11 -4.02
N GLU A 154 -10.62 15.98 -4.29
CA GLU A 154 -10.48 14.87 -3.36
C GLU A 154 -9.01 14.49 -3.14
N ILE A 155 -8.66 14.14 -1.91
CA ILE A 155 -7.34 13.63 -1.51
C ILE A 155 -7.54 12.34 -0.73
N VAL A 156 -6.78 11.31 -1.09
CA VAL A 156 -6.73 10.04 -0.36
C VAL A 156 -5.39 9.94 0.36
N LEU A 157 -5.42 9.82 1.69
CA LEU A 157 -4.23 9.63 2.51
C LEU A 157 -4.20 8.20 3.05
N HIS A 158 -3.24 7.42 2.60
CA HIS A 158 -2.94 6.12 3.16
C HIS A 158 -1.95 6.28 4.32
N LEU A 159 -2.45 6.16 5.55
CA LEU A 159 -1.59 6.30 6.71
C LEU A 159 -0.62 5.13 6.84
N THR A 160 0.61 5.46 7.23
CA THR A 160 1.71 4.52 7.47
C THR A 160 1.99 4.40 8.96
N HIS A 161 2.92 3.54 9.35
CA HIS A 161 3.41 3.43 10.72
C HIS A 161 3.97 4.74 11.30
N ARG A 162 4.42 5.67 10.43
CA ARG A 162 4.94 7.00 10.84
C ARG A 162 3.84 8.02 11.14
N ASP A 163 2.63 7.75 10.72
CA ASP A 163 1.48 8.66 10.84
C ASP A 163 0.62 8.33 12.05
N VAL A 164 0.93 7.21 12.73
CA VAL A 164 0.25 6.74 13.94
C VAL A 164 1.22 6.63 15.11
N VAL A 165 0.71 6.68 16.32
CA VAL A 165 1.50 6.49 17.56
C VAL A 165 1.58 4.99 17.86
N LEU A 166 2.73 4.37 17.61
CA LEU A 166 2.91 2.92 17.74
C LEU A 166 2.69 2.42 19.17
N ASP A 167 3.17 3.16 20.18
CA ASP A 167 2.97 2.79 21.59
C ASP A 167 1.48 2.75 22.00
N PHE A 168 0.61 3.44 21.28
CA PHE A 168 -0.83 3.38 21.52
C PHE A 168 -1.40 1.98 21.30
N PHE A 169 -0.79 1.16 20.46
CA PHE A 169 -1.24 -0.19 20.15
C PHE A 169 -0.71 -1.25 21.14
N LYS A 170 0.34 -0.94 21.92
CA LYS A 170 0.91 -1.86 22.92
C LYS A 170 -0.14 -2.25 23.96
N GLY A 171 -0.17 -3.53 24.31
CA GLY A 171 -1.17 -4.11 25.25
C GLY A 171 -2.59 -4.24 24.70
N ARG A 172 -2.84 -3.88 23.42
CA ARG A 172 -4.17 -3.91 22.78
C ARG A 172 -4.31 -4.98 21.70
N LYS A 173 -3.35 -5.91 21.58
CA LYS A 173 -3.28 -6.92 20.51
C LYS A 173 -4.62 -7.61 20.24
N ARG A 174 -5.28 -8.12 21.30
CA ARG A 174 -6.57 -8.80 21.17
C ARG A 174 -7.68 -7.88 20.61
N GLN A 175 -7.72 -6.63 21.06
CA GLN A 175 -8.72 -5.66 20.60
C GLN A 175 -8.47 -5.28 19.14
N ASN A 176 -7.21 -5.03 18.77
CA ASN A 176 -6.82 -4.65 17.42
C ASN A 176 -7.08 -5.78 16.42
N LEU A 177 -6.81 -7.04 16.79
CA LEU A 177 -7.07 -8.22 15.95
C LEU A 177 -8.56 -8.56 15.82
N ALA A 178 -9.43 -8.02 16.67
CA ALA A 178 -10.88 -8.16 16.52
C ALA A 178 -11.46 -7.25 15.43
N LEU A 179 -10.73 -6.20 15.02
CA LEU A 179 -11.10 -5.31 13.94
C LEU A 179 -10.78 -5.93 12.58
N ARG A 180 -11.33 -5.35 11.51
CA ARG A 180 -11.17 -5.89 10.15
C ARG A 180 -10.91 -4.76 9.16
N SER A 181 -10.15 -5.07 8.13
CA SER A 181 -10.00 -4.20 6.96
C SER A 181 -11.38 -3.88 6.34
N GLY A 182 -11.57 -2.63 5.90
CA GLY A 182 -12.83 -2.13 5.39
C GLY A 182 -13.82 -1.62 6.45
N GLN A 183 -13.55 -1.78 7.74
CA GLN A 183 -14.40 -1.16 8.78
C GLN A 183 -14.25 0.35 8.78
N ARG A 184 -15.39 1.05 8.84
CA ARG A 184 -15.44 2.52 8.92
C ARG A 184 -14.98 3.00 10.29
N MET A 185 -14.37 4.17 10.27
CA MET A 185 -13.90 4.86 11.46
C MET A 185 -14.43 6.29 11.49
N THR A 186 -14.50 6.87 12.69
CA THR A 186 -14.86 8.28 12.89
C THR A 186 -13.73 9.02 13.57
N GLY A 187 -13.53 10.29 13.24
CA GLY A 187 -12.50 11.13 13.85
C GLY A 187 -12.98 11.73 15.19
N ASP A 188 -12.09 11.72 16.19
CA ASP A 188 -12.26 12.42 17.46
C ASP A 188 -10.92 13.08 17.85
N GLY A 189 -10.69 14.29 17.34
CA GLY A 189 -9.45 15.02 17.54
C GLY A 189 -8.22 14.25 17.03
N ALA A 190 -7.34 13.87 17.95
CA ALA A 190 -6.14 13.09 17.63
C ALA A 190 -6.41 11.58 17.49
N TYR A 191 -7.65 11.13 17.61
CA TYR A 191 -7.99 9.71 17.59
C TYR A 191 -8.94 9.38 16.45
N LEU A 192 -8.82 8.14 15.96
CA LEU A 192 -9.82 7.52 15.11
C LEU A 192 -10.49 6.41 15.91
N LEU A 193 -11.81 6.42 15.87
CA LEU A 193 -12.66 5.50 16.60
C LEU A 193 -13.26 4.46 15.68
N CYS A 194 -13.32 3.21 16.15
CA CYS A 194 -14.12 2.15 15.56
C CYS A 194 -15.12 1.69 16.61
N ASP A 195 -16.40 1.64 16.26
CA ASP A 195 -17.49 1.29 17.20
C ASP A 195 -17.43 2.11 18.51
N SER A 196 -17.23 3.42 18.40
CA SER A 196 -17.11 4.38 19.52
C SER A 196 -15.89 4.15 20.44
N ARG A 197 -14.97 3.26 20.07
CA ARG A 197 -13.73 3.01 20.83
C ARG A 197 -12.53 3.57 20.09
N ARG A 198 -11.61 4.21 20.82
CA ARG A 198 -10.36 4.72 20.25
C ARG A 198 -9.51 3.56 19.73
N ALA A 199 -9.39 3.46 18.41
CA ALA A 199 -8.68 2.39 17.73
C ALA A 199 -7.30 2.83 17.20
N VAL A 200 -7.13 4.12 16.82
CA VAL A 200 -5.87 4.67 16.34
C VAL A 200 -5.64 6.02 17.03
N LYS A 201 -4.39 6.31 17.37
CA LYS A 201 -3.92 7.64 17.75
C LYS A 201 -3.01 8.18 16.66
N LEU A 202 -3.35 9.33 16.09
CA LEU A 202 -2.57 9.99 15.05
C LEU A 202 -1.30 10.63 15.64
N SER A 203 -0.18 10.51 14.91
CA SER A 203 1.06 11.19 15.27
C SER A 203 0.90 12.73 15.14
N GLN A 204 1.74 13.48 15.84
CA GLN A 204 1.72 14.95 15.74
C GLN A 204 1.92 15.43 14.31
N LYS A 205 2.83 14.78 13.57
CA LYS A 205 3.08 15.07 12.15
C LYS A 205 1.82 14.88 11.30
N CYS A 206 1.10 13.80 11.48
CA CYS A 206 -0.15 13.53 10.77
C CYS A 206 -1.23 14.56 11.14
N GLN A 207 -1.37 14.90 12.42
CA GLN A 207 -2.31 15.93 12.86
C GLN A 207 -1.99 17.29 12.23
N GLN A 208 -0.72 17.68 12.16
CA GLN A 208 -0.30 18.91 11.51
C GLN A 208 -0.62 18.90 10.01
N GLN A 209 -0.35 17.80 9.32
CA GLN A 209 -0.68 17.63 7.91
C GLN A 209 -2.19 17.77 7.67
N LEU A 210 -3.02 17.17 8.52
CA LEU A 210 -4.48 17.29 8.43
C LEU A 210 -4.96 18.73 8.72
N ALA A 211 -4.33 19.41 9.66
CA ALA A 211 -4.64 20.83 9.97
C ALA A 211 -4.30 21.73 8.77
N ASP A 212 -3.18 21.50 8.10
CA ASP A 212 -2.76 22.28 6.93
C ASP A 212 -3.68 22.01 5.73
N LEU A 213 -4.11 20.78 5.51
CA LEU A 213 -5.14 20.44 4.53
C LEU A 213 -6.49 21.10 4.90
N GLY A 214 -6.81 21.15 6.18
CA GLY A 214 -8.00 21.83 6.68
C GLY A 214 -8.01 23.33 6.36
N LYS A 215 -6.87 24.03 6.46
CA LYS A 215 -6.71 25.43 6.06
C LYS A 215 -6.95 25.63 4.55
N ARG A 216 -6.64 24.61 3.74
CA ARG A 216 -6.88 24.59 2.28
C ARG A 216 -8.32 24.19 1.90
N GLY A 217 -9.20 23.99 2.89
CA GLY A 217 -10.61 23.69 2.69
C GLY A 217 -10.97 22.20 2.72
N TYR A 218 -10.00 21.31 2.82
CA TYR A 218 -10.29 19.87 2.85
C TYR A 218 -10.87 19.43 4.21
N ARG A 219 -11.82 18.51 4.15
CA ARG A 219 -12.43 17.87 5.33
C ARG A 219 -12.44 16.36 5.13
N ILE A 220 -12.27 15.62 6.22
CA ILE A 220 -12.39 14.16 6.18
C ILE A 220 -13.85 13.81 5.89
N LYS A 221 -14.08 13.15 4.75
CA LYS A 221 -15.41 12.67 4.32
C LYS A 221 -15.64 11.23 4.78
N ASN A 222 -14.60 10.42 4.74
CA ASN A 222 -14.66 9.01 5.14
C ASN A 222 -13.31 8.57 5.70
N THR A 223 -13.35 7.57 6.56
CA THR A 223 -12.14 6.91 7.09
C THR A 223 -12.44 5.41 7.23
N GLU A 224 -11.50 4.57 6.83
CA GLU A 224 -11.62 3.12 6.96
C GLU A 224 -10.30 2.47 7.34
N ILE A 225 -10.39 1.30 7.97
CA ILE A 225 -9.22 0.46 8.24
C ILE A 225 -8.74 -0.13 6.93
N ARG A 226 -7.52 0.23 6.51
CA ARG A 226 -6.89 -0.35 5.34
C ARG A 226 -6.21 -1.68 5.67
N PHE A 227 -5.34 -1.67 6.67
CA PHE A 227 -4.59 -2.84 7.10
C PHE A 227 -4.54 -2.94 8.62
N ILE A 228 -4.48 -4.17 9.09
CA ILE A 228 -4.04 -4.51 10.44
C ILE A 228 -2.78 -5.34 10.25
N ALA A 229 -1.63 -4.78 10.63
CA ALA A 229 -0.33 -5.36 10.38
C ALA A 229 0.36 -5.75 11.68
N ALA A 230 1.14 -6.82 11.66
CA ALA A 230 2.08 -7.13 12.72
C ALA A 230 3.26 -6.15 12.61
N TRP A 231 3.57 -5.50 13.71
CA TRP A 231 4.71 -4.59 13.84
C TRP A 231 5.59 -5.02 14.99
N LYS A 232 6.90 -5.03 14.76
CA LYS A 232 7.90 -5.28 15.78
C LYS A 232 8.98 -4.21 15.66
N GLY A 233 9.19 -3.43 16.71
CA GLY A 233 10.32 -2.51 16.82
C GLY A 233 11.63 -3.27 17.06
N GLU A 234 12.77 -2.64 16.85
CA GLU A 234 14.09 -3.26 17.03
C GLU A 234 14.31 -3.77 18.46
N ASP A 235 13.79 -3.04 19.46
CA ASP A 235 13.91 -3.37 20.87
C ASP A 235 12.72 -4.14 21.46
N ASP A 236 11.66 -4.39 20.64
CA ASP A 236 10.46 -5.06 21.11
C ASP A 236 10.65 -6.59 21.10
N THR A 237 10.25 -7.25 22.18
CA THR A 237 10.28 -8.73 22.26
C THR A 237 9.10 -9.36 21.56
N GLU A 238 7.96 -8.68 21.50
CA GLU A 238 6.69 -9.18 20.93
C GLU A 238 6.21 -8.32 19.77
N GLU A 239 5.47 -8.96 18.85
CA GLU A 239 4.77 -8.27 17.78
C GLU A 239 3.52 -7.57 18.30
N THR A 240 3.33 -6.34 17.85
CA THR A 240 2.13 -5.52 18.12
C THR A 240 1.27 -5.44 16.88
N ALA A 241 -0.04 -5.68 17.02
CA ALA A 241 -0.99 -5.47 15.92
C ALA A 241 -1.27 -3.96 15.80
N ILE A 242 -0.81 -3.34 14.73
CA ILE A 242 -1.07 -1.93 14.42
C ILE A 242 -2.17 -1.80 13.38
N ILE A 243 -2.92 -0.69 13.45
CA ILE A 243 -4.00 -0.38 12.52
C ILE A 243 -3.56 0.78 11.64
N LEU A 244 -3.60 0.57 10.33
CA LEU A 244 -3.23 1.55 9.32
C LEU A 244 -4.47 1.93 8.49
N PRO A 245 -5.05 3.12 8.75
CA PRO A 245 -6.26 3.56 8.06
C PRO A 245 -5.97 4.28 6.74
N THR A 246 -7.02 4.44 5.95
CA THR A 246 -7.11 5.38 4.83
C THR A 246 -8.09 6.49 5.19
N LEU A 247 -7.69 7.72 4.92
CA LEU A 247 -8.51 8.92 5.06
C LEU A 247 -8.89 9.43 3.66
N TYR A 248 -10.16 9.65 3.44
CA TYR A 248 -10.70 10.28 2.23
C TYR A 248 -11.11 11.70 2.57
N LEU A 249 -10.45 12.68 1.96
CA LEU A 249 -10.72 14.09 2.19
C LEU A 249 -11.32 14.71 0.94
N GLY A 250 -12.24 15.66 1.11
CA GLY A 250 -12.82 16.45 0.03
C GLY A 250 -13.02 17.88 0.46
N LYS A 251 -13.09 18.78 -0.52
CA LYS A 251 -13.47 20.18 -0.33
C LYS A 251 -14.95 20.34 -0.05
#